data_d16f30570417c20e796d68ec5c504e07
#
_entry.id   d16f30570417c20e796d68ec5c504e07
#
_cell.length_a   1.000
_cell.length_b   1.000
_cell.length_c   1.000
_cell.angle_alpha   90.00
_cell.angle_beta   90.00
_cell.angle_gamma   90.00
#
_symmetry.space_group_name_H-M   'P 1'
#
loop_
_entity.id
_entity.type
_entity.pdbx_description
1 polymer ?
#
loop_
_entity_poly.entity_id
_entity_poly.type
_entity_poly.pdbx_seq_one_letter_code
_entity_poly.pdbx_strand_id
1 'polypeptide(L)'
;VLLNLWNFTMAKRKKRTVSQEVDEAAKALQKYVRLKASDDNGYCSCVTCGVTRKWNDDMQGGHFYGRRHLVFKLFEENIHPQCAGCNLYGMKTTRIQEAYRIYMEDMYGARRIKAMQRLSWRASPKFKIKDVIEFRRKILEKIKDELWRIGEM
;
A
#
# COMPACT_ATOMS: atom_id res chain seq x y z
N VAL A 1 -4.61 -53.90 11.17
CA VAL A 1 -5.54 -52.74 11.28
C VAL A 1 -4.75 -51.46 11.52
N LEU A 2 -4.08 -50.87 10.49
CA LEU A 2 -3.39 -49.58 10.57
C LEU A 2 -3.10 -49.07 9.14
N LEU A 3 -4.14 -48.79 8.39
CA LEU A 3 -3.99 -48.16 7.07
C LEU A 3 -5.23 -47.31 6.77
N ASN A 4 -5.31 -46.10 7.31
CA ASN A 4 -6.24 -45.07 6.83
C ASN A 4 -6.05 -43.71 7.54
N LEU A 5 -4.83 -43.14 7.52
CA LEU A 5 -4.58 -41.78 8.05
C LEU A 5 -3.89 -40.83 7.05
N TRP A 6 -3.99 -41.07 5.73
CA TRP A 6 -3.31 -40.23 4.74
C TRP A 6 -4.24 -39.70 3.64
N ASN A 7 -5.51 -39.49 3.93
CA ASN A 7 -6.38 -38.70 3.03
C ASN A 7 -6.58 -37.28 3.57
N PHE A 8 -5.47 -36.55 3.72
CA PHE A 8 -5.54 -35.09 3.82
C PHE A 8 -5.79 -34.62 2.40
N THR A 9 -7.05 -34.54 1.99
CA THR A 9 -7.45 -33.86 0.75
C THR A 9 -7.02 -32.41 0.83
N MET A 10 -5.90 -32.09 0.18
CA MET A 10 -5.46 -30.73 -0.08
C MET A 10 -6.60 -30.03 -0.83
N ALA A 11 -7.43 -29.30 -0.09
CA ALA A 11 -8.48 -28.49 -0.68
C ALA A 11 -7.83 -27.58 -1.73
N LYS A 12 -8.17 -27.78 -3.01
CA LYS A 12 -7.64 -26.95 -4.11
C LYS A 12 -7.94 -25.50 -3.79
N ARG A 13 -6.91 -24.71 -3.46
CA ARG A 13 -7.03 -23.27 -3.22
C ARG A 13 -7.77 -22.65 -4.39
N LYS A 14 -8.96 -22.11 -4.15
CA LYS A 14 -9.77 -21.41 -5.16
C LYS A 14 -8.92 -20.28 -5.77
N LYS A 15 -8.77 -20.27 -7.09
CA LYS A 15 -8.06 -19.20 -7.79
C LYS A 15 -8.73 -17.86 -7.49
N ARG A 16 -7.93 -16.84 -7.15
CA ARG A 16 -8.43 -15.49 -6.92
C ARG A 16 -8.91 -14.87 -8.23
N THR A 17 -9.93 -14.02 -8.12
CA THR A 17 -10.32 -13.12 -9.21
C THR A 17 -9.30 -11.99 -9.37
N VAL A 18 -9.34 -11.27 -10.50
CA VAL A 18 -8.48 -10.09 -10.73
C VAL A 18 -8.65 -9.06 -9.61
N SER A 19 -9.89 -8.78 -9.19
CA SER A 19 -10.17 -7.82 -8.11
C SER A 19 -9.54 -8.25 -6.79
N GLN A 20 -9.70 -9.52 -6.42
CA GLN A 20 -9.09 -10.07 -5.20
C GLN A 20 -7.56 -10.00 -5.24
N GLU A 21 -6.94 -10.27 -6.39
CA GLU A 21 -5.48 -10.19 -6.53
C GLU A 21 -5.00 -8.73 -6.46
N VAL A 22 -5.75 -7.78 -7.04
CA VAL A 22 -5.48 -6.34 -6.91
C VAL A 22 -5.57 -5.89 -5.45
N ASP A 23 -6.54 -6.38 -4.68
CA ASP A 23 -6.68 -6.06 -3.25
C ASP A 23 -5.48 -6.59 -2.44
N GLU A 24 -5.04 -7.81 -2.71
CA GLU A 24 -3.86 -8.38 -2.04
C GLU A 24 -2.57 -7.64 -2.44
N ALA A 25 -2.42 -7.26 -3.71
CA ALA A 25 -1.30 -6.46 -4.17
C ALA A 25 -1.29 -5.07 -3.51
N ALA A 26 -2.47 -4.44 -3.36
CA ALA A 26 -2.60 -3.14 -2.68
C ALA A 26 -2.25 -3.24 -1.19
N LYS A 27 -2.64 -4.31 -0.50
CA LYS A 27 -2.24 -4.55 0.91
C LYS A 27 -0.73 -4.70 1.04
N ALA A 28 -0.10 -5.47 0.14
CA ALA A 28 1.35 -5.63 0.11
C ALA A 28 2.05 -4.28 -0.13
N LEU A 29 1.58 -3.49 -1.09
CA LEU A 29 2.13 -2.17 -1.38
C LEU A 29 2.01 -1.21 -0.19
N GLN A 30 0.87 -1.19 0.51
CA GLN A 30 0.68 -0.39 1.72
C GLN A 30 1.63 -0.82 2.85
N LYS A 31 1.91 -2.12 2.99
CA LYS A 31 2.91 -2.62 3.94
C LYS A 31 4.31 -2.14 3.54
N TYR A 32 4.67 -2.30 2.27
CA TYR A 32 5.98 -1.91 1.75
C TYR A 32 6.27 -0.42 1.95
N VAL A 33 5.34 0.48 1.63
CA VAL A 33 5.59 1.92 1.76
C VAL A 33 5.82 2.36 3.21
N ARG A 34 5.20 1.72 4.19
CA ARG A 34 5.44 1.98 5.61
C ARG A 34 6.83 1.49 6.03
N LEU A 35 7.21 0.28 5.64
CA LEU A 35 8.54 -0.27 5.90
C LEU A 35 9.64 0.55 5.25
N LYS A 36 9.49 0.89 3.96
CA LYS A 36 10.44 1.73 3.22
C LYS A 36 10.66 3.10 3.86
N ALA A 37 9.60 3.68 4.43
CA ALA A 37 9.67 4.98 5.11
C ALA A 37 10.14 4.90 6.57
N SER A 38 10.35 3.70 7.11
CA SER A 38 10.80 3.51 8.48
C SER A 38 12.31 3.69 8.61
N ASP A 39 12.73 4.17 9.78
CA ASP A 39 14.12 4.10 10.21
C ASP A 39 14.54 2.65 10.52
N ASP A 40 15.79 2.46 10.94
CA ASP A 40 16.35 1.13 11.23
C ASP A 40 15.72 0.45 12.45
N ASN A 41 14.93 1.18 13.24
CA ASN A 41 14.16 0.65 14.36
C ASN A 41 12.69 0.39 14.01
N GLY A 42 12.31 0.58 12.74
CA GLY A 42 10.95 0.35 12.24
C GLY A 42 9.96 1.48 12.54
N TYR A 43 10.41 2.70 12.85
CA TYR A 43 9.54 3.86 13.09
C TYR A 43 9.43 4.73 11.85
N CYS A 44 8.22 5.14 11.51
CA CYS A 44 7.95 6.09 10.43
C CYS A 44 7.00 7.20 10.88
N SER A 45 7.08 8.34 10.21
CA SER A 45 6.26 9.51 10.52
C SER A 45 5.04 9.61 9.61
N CYS A 46 3.91 10.00 10.18
CA CYS A 46 2.71 10.35 9.42
C CYS A 46 2.98 11.57 8.54
N VAL A 47 2.81 11.44 7.23
CA VAL A 47 3.12 12.52 6.28
C VAL A 47 2.22 13.75 6.40
N THR A 48 1.12 13.66 7.16
CA THR A 48 0.15 14.76 7.30
C THR A 48 0.15 15.44 8.67
N CYS A 49 0.47 14.74 9.76
CA CYS A 49 0.51 15.34 11.10
C CYS A 49 1.86 15.19 11.80
N GLY A 50 2.82 14.48 11.22
CA GLY A 50 4.16 14.32 11.75
C GLY A 50 4.30 13.32 12.90
N VAL A 51 3.21 12.74 13.44
CA VAL A 51 3.32 11.77 14.53
C VAL A 51 4.12 10.55 14.08
N THR A 52 5.08 10.13 14.92
CA THR A 52 5.91 8.96 14.65
C THR A 52 5.37 7.74 15.38
N ARG A 53 5.27 6.62 14.69
CA ARG A 53 4.80 5.32 15.19
C ARG A 53 5.63 4.19 14.57
N LYS A 54 5.57 3.02 15.18
CA LYS A 54 6.09 1.82 14.53
C LYS A 54 5.28 1.52 13.26
N TRP A 55 5.92 1.01 12.22
CA TRP A 55 5.30 0.78 10.90
C TRP A 55 4.04 -0.08 10.94
N ASN A 56 3.90 -0.95 11.96
CA ASN A 56 2.79 -1.86 12.19
C ASN A 56 1.90 -1.48 13.37
N ASP A 57 2.14 -0.33 14.02
CA ASP A 57 1.38 0.17 15.15
C ASP A 57 0.73 1.51 14.80
N ASP A 58 -0.58 1.52 14.55
CA ASP A 58 -1.39 2.69 14.17
C ASP A 58 -0.92 3.43 12.91
N MET A 59 0.02 2.86 12.14
CA MET A 59 0.43 3.38 10.83
C MET A 59 -0.23 2.61 9.69
N GLN A 60 -0.74 3.34 8.72
CA GLN A 60 -1.42 2.81 7.54
C GLN A 60 -0.78 3.35 6.25
N GLY A 61 -0.95 2.65 5.14
CA GLY A 61 -0.64 3.18 3.82
C GLY A 61 -1.79 4.06 3.33
N GLY A 62 -1.69 5.36 3.57
CA GLY A 62 -2.71 6.32 3.14
C GLY A 62 -2.58 6.68 1.66
N HIS A 63 -3.71 6.78 0.97
CA HIS A 63 -3.75 7.16 -0.45
C HIS A 63 -4.02 8.65 -0.60
N PHE A 64 -3.19 9.36 -1.39
CA PHE A 64 -3.43 10.76 -1.75
C PHE A 64 -4.68 10.89 -2.63
N TYR A 65 -4.74 10.18 -3.75
CA TYR A 65 -5.98 9.97 -4.49
C TYR A 65 -6.64 8.68 -4.00
N GLY A 66 -7.89 8.79 -3.53
CA GLY A 66 -8.60 7.68 -2.88
C GLY A 66 -8.71 6.41 -3.75
N ARG A 67 -8.90 5.28 -3.11
CA ARG A 67 -8.97 3.93 -3.73
C ARG A 67 -10.03 3.75 -4.82
N ARG A 68 -11.01 4.65 -4.92
CA ARG A 68 -11.99 4.68 -6.02
C ARG A 68 -11.33 4.89 -7.40
N HIS A 69 -10.17 5.55 -7.42
CA HIS A 69 -9.38 5.72 -8.63
C HIS A 69 -8.45 4.51 -8.80
N LEU A 70 -8.93 3.48 -9.52
CA LEU A 70 -8.20 2.22 -9.68
C LEU A 70 -6.78 2.39 -10.22
N VAL A 71 -6.53 3.40 -11.05
CA VAL A 71 -5.19 3.73 -11.57
C VAL A 71 -4.18 3.97 -10.45
N PHE A 72 -4.62 4.50 -9.30
CA PHE A 72 -3.75 4.80 -8.17
C PHE A 72 -3.70 3.72 -7.09
N LYS A 73 -4.50 2.66 -7.23
CA LYS A 73 -4.59 1.60 -6.22
C LYS A 73 -3.28 0.82 -6.05
N LEU A 74 -2.52 0.66 -7.16
CA LEU A 74 -1.21 0.00 -7.19
C LEU A 74 -0.09 0.98 -7.58
N PHE A 75 -0.26 2.26 -7.31
CA PHE A 75 0.68 3.30 -7.68
C PHE A 75 1.45 3.77 -6.45
N GLU A 76 2.74 3.41 -6.36
CA GLU A 76 3.56 3.63 -5.16
C GLU A 76 3.61 5.11 -4.75
N GLU A 77 3.81 6.04 -5.71
CA GLU A 77 3.86 7.49 -5.43
C GLU A 77 2.55 8.06 -4.86
N ASN A 78 1.45 7.32 -4.92
CA ASN A 78 0.16 7.73 -4.37
C ASN A 78 -0.06 7.30 -2.92
N ILE A 79 0.86 6.52 -2.33
CA ILE A 79 0.64 5.85 -1.05
C ILE A 79 1.79 6.15 -0.10
N HIS A 80 1.49 6.75 1.06
CA HIS A 80 2.48 7.13 2.06
C HIS A 80 2.02 6.78 3.47
N PRO A 81 2.94 6.71 4.45
CA PRO A 81 2.55 6.47 5.83
C PRO A 81 1.63 7.56 6.37
N GLN A 82 0.48 7.19 6.87
CA GLN A 82 -0.43 8.03 7.64
C GLN A 82 -0.86 7.30 8.91
N CYS A 83 -0.97 8.01 10.04
CA CYS A 83 -1.61 7.43 11.21
C CYS A 83 -3.10 7.18 10.96
N ALA A 84 -3.70 6.23 11.68
CA ALA A 84 -5.11 5.88 11.49
C ALA A 84 -6.04 7.09 11.63
N GLY A 85 -5.77 8.00 12.56
CA GLY A 85 -6.55 9.23 12.72
C GLY A 85 -6.56 10.10 11.46
N CYS A 86 -5.41 10.33 10.84
CA CYS A 86 -5.33 11.10 9.59
C CYS A 86 -5.95 10.35 8.41
N ASN A 87 -5.64 9.06 8.24
CA ASN A 87 -6.08 8.29 7.09
C ASN A 87 -7.59 7.99 7.10
N LEU A 88 -8.15 7.58 8.24
CA LEU A 88 -9.55 7.15 8.32
C LEU A 88 -10.53 8.33 8.48
N TYR A 89 -10.14 9.34 9.24
CA TYR A 89 -11.01 10.47 9.61
C TYR A 89 -10.51 11.79 9.05
N GLY A 90 -9.21 12.06 9.16
CA GLY A 90 -8.59 13.32 8.78
C GLY A 90 -8.69 13.63 7.30
N MET A 91 -8.59 12.63 6.42
CA MET A 91 -8.72 12.81 4.96
C MET A 91 -10.10 13.33 4.50
N LYS A 92 -11.07 13.39 5.40
CA LYS A 92 -12.36 14.06 5.17
C LYS A 92 -12.29 15.57 5.47
N THR A 93 -11.22 16.07 6.06
CA THR A 93 -11.03 17.47 6.42
C THR A 93 -10.07 18.16 5.44
N THR A 94 -10.35 19.44 5.13
CA THR A 94 -9.51 20.26 4.26
C THR A 94 -8.07 20.38 4.80
N ARG A 95 -7.92 20.51 6.13
CA ARG A 95 -6.60 20.65 6.77
C ARG A 95 -5.68 19.47 6.47
N ILE A 96 -6.17 18.23 6.60
CA ILE A 96 -5.35 17.03 6.37
C ILE A 96 -5.13 16.80 4.88
N GLN A 97 -6.12 17.08 4.04
CA GLN A 97 -5.96 17.02 2.58
C GLN A 97 -4.89 18.01 2.10
N GLU A 98 -4.89 19.22 2.63
CA GLU A 98 -3.91 20.26 2.28
C GLU A 98 -2.51 19.89 2.78
N ALA A 99 -2.38 19.38 4.01
CA ALA A 99 -1.10 18.90 4.52
C ALA A 99 -0.53 17.78 3.64
N TYR A 100 -1.38 16.85 3.17
CA TYR A 100 -0.94 15.80 2.26
C TYR A 100 -0.56 16.36 0.89
N ARG A 101 -1.31 17.36 0.36
CA ARG A 101 -0.97 18.02 -0.90
C ARG A 101 0.40 18.70 -0.84
N ILE A 102 0.68 19.42 0.25
CA ILE A 102 1.99 20.06 0.48
C ILE A 102 3.09 19.02 0.50
N TYR A 103 2.94 17.94 1.28
CA TYR A 103 3.90 16.84 1.30
C TYR A 103 4.16 16.26 -0.10
N MET A 104 3.11 16.04 -0.88
CA MET A 104 3.23 15.49 -2.23
C MET A 104 3.95 16.46 -3.18
N GLU A 105 3.67 17.76 -3.08
CA GLU A 105 4.35 18.78 -3.89
C GLU A 105 5.84 18.92 -3.51
N ASP A 106 6.16 18.85 -2.23
CA ASP A 106 7.54 18.87 -1.74
C ASP A 106 8.32 17.63 -2.21
N MET A 107 7.68 16.45 -2.18
CA MET A 107 8.31 15.19 -2.54
C MET A 107 8.47 15.01 -4.07
N TYR A 108 7.47 15.36 -4.85
CA TYR A 108 7.38 15.04 -6.29
C TYR A 108 7.33 16.26 -7.21
N GLY A 109 7.10 17.43 -6.66
CA GLY A 109 6.93 18.69 -7.41
C GLY A 109 5.52 18.88 -8.00
N ALA A 110 5.09 20.13 -8.10
CA ALA A 110 3.75 20.52 -8.57
C ALA A 110 3.43 19.98 -9.98
N ARG A 111 4.43 19.87 -10.86
CA ARG A 111 4.26 19.33 -12.22
C ARG A 111 3.82 17.85 -12.18
N ARG A 112 4.42 17.04 -11.27
CA ARG A 112 4.08 15.63 -11.10
C ARG A 112 2.67 15.48 -10.55
N ILE A 113 2.29 16.29 -9.58
CA ILE A 113 0.95 16.26 -8.99
C ILE A 113 -0.12 16.64 -10.02
N LYS A 114 0.13 17.66 -10.87
CA LYS A 114 -0.77 17.98 -12.01
C LYS A 114 -0.91 16.80 -12.99
N ALA A 115 0.17 16.07 -13.26
CA ALA A 115 0.12 14.88 -14.11
C ALA A 115 -0.72 13.75 -13.46
N MET A 116 -0.57 13.51 -12.18
CA MET A 116 -1.41 12.57 -11.43
C MET A 116 -2.88 13.00 -11.45
N GLN A 117 -3.18 14.28 -11.26
CA GLN A 117 -4.55 14.80 -11.35
C GLN A 117 -5.20 14.49 -12.70
N ARG A 118 -4.47 14.69 -13.80
CA ARG A 118 -4.99 14.34 -15.15
C ARG A 118 -5.26 12.83 -15.29
N LEU A 119 -4.42 11.99 -14.67
CA LEU A 119 -4.64 10.53 -14.66
C LEU A 119 -5.89 10.16 -13.86
N SER A 120 -6.24 10.90 -12.79
CA SER A 120 -7.43 10.62 -11.99
C SER A 120 -8.74 10.78 -12.77
N TRP A 121 -8.73 11.55 -13.86
CA TRP A 121 -9.88 11.80 -14.72
C TRP A 121 -10.03 10.78 -15.87
N ARG A 122 -9.03 9.93 -16.06
CA ARG A 122 -9.07 8.92 -17.12
C ARG A 122 -9.88 7.69 -16.69
N ALA A 123 -10.34 6.93 -17.71
CA ALA A 123 -11.00 5.65 -17.45
C ALA A 123 -10.09 4.70 -16.63
N SER A 124 -10.70 3.92 -15.78
CA SER A 124 -9.98 2.94 -14.95
C SER A 124 -9.25 1.92 -15.83
N PRO A 125 -8.00 1.58 -15.49
CA PRO A 125 -7.23 0.60 -16.21
C PRO A 125 -7.86 -0.79 -16.06
N LYS A 126 -7.76 -1.59 -17.12
CA LYS A 126 -8.07 -3.02 -17.04
C LYS A 126 -6.82 -3.78 -16.62
N PHE A 127 -6.81 -4.29 -15.39
CA PHE A 127 -5.72 -5.11 -14.90
C PHE A 127 -5.76 -6.52 -15.51
N LYS A 128 -4.61 -7.00 -15.96
CA LYS A 128 -4.42 -8.43 -16.31
C LYS A 128 -3.92 -9.16 -15.06
N ILE A 129 -4.54 -10.28 -14.73
CA ILE A 129 -4.22 -11.03 -13.52
C ILE A 129 -2.72 -11.39 -13.40
N LYS A 130 -2.09 -11.75 -14.52
CA LYS A 130 -0.66 -12.08 -14.57
C LYS A 130 0.22 -10.92 -14.11
N ASP A 131 -0.09 -9.71 -14.59
CA ASP A 131 0.69 -8.50 -14.28
C ASP A 131 0.54 -8.14 -12.80
N VAL A 132 -0.66 -8.31 -12.23
CA VAL A 132 -0.93 -8.04 -10.81
C VAL A 132 -0.21 -9.04 -9.91
N ILE A 133 -0.21 -10.32 -10.27
CA ILE A 133 0.52 -11.37 -9.54
C ILE A 133 2.02 -11.06 -9.53
N GLU A 134 2.59 -10.72 -10.69
CA GLU A 134 4.00 -10.37 -10.82
C GLU A 134 4.36 -9.11 -10.04
N PHE A 135 3.52 -8.07 -10.12
CA PHE A 135 3.68 -6.87 -9.31
C PHE A 135 3.70 -7.21 -7.81
N ARG A 136 2.71 -7.98 -7.34
CA ARG A 136 2.65 -8.39 -5.92
C ARG A 136 3.88 -9.20 -5.51
N ARG A 137 4.36 -10.12 -6.35
CA ARG A 137 5.58 -10.90 -6.09
C ARG A 137 6.78 -10.00 -5.85
N LYS A 138 7.01 -9.01 -6.73
CA LYS A 138 8.10 -8.03 -6.59
C LYS A 138 7.98 -7.20 -5.31
N ILE A 139 6.76 -6.79 -4.94
CA ILE A 139 6.53 -6.04 -3.70
C ILE A 139 6.82 -6.91 -2.47
N LEU A 140 6.44 -8.20 -2.49
CA LEU A 140 6.74 -9.11 -1.39
C LEU A 140 8.25 -9.35 -1.21
N GLU A 141 9.03 -9.37 -2.28
CA GLU A 141 10.49 -9.42 -2.21
C GLU A 141 11.05 -8.16 -1.55
N LYS A 142 10.65 -6.98 -1.99
CA LYS A 142 11.03 -5.69 -1.36
C LYS A 142 10.65 -5.64 0.13
N ILE A 143 9.49 -6.18 0.52
CA ILE A 143 9.09 -6.27 1.93
C ILE A 143 10.09 -7.13 2.73
N LYS A 144 10.59 -8.23 2.19
CA LYS A 144 11.59 -9.06 2.87
C LYS A 144 12.88 -8.28 3.09
N ASP A 145 13.34 -7.56 2.08
CA ASP A 145 14.55 -6.74 2.16
C ASP A 145 14.42 -5.67 3.26
N GLU A 146 13.27 -4.99 3.32
CA GLU A 146 13.00 -3.98 4.35
C GLU A 146 12.87 -4.57 5.75
N LEU A 147 12.22 -5.73 5.92
CA LEU A 147 12.13 -6.42 7.20
C LEU A 147 13.51 -6.88 7.69
N TRP A 148 14.37 -7.33 6.78
CA TRP A 148 15.75 -7.66 7.10
C TRP A 148 16.52 -6.40 7.55
N ARG A 149 16.37 -5.27 6.85
CA ARG A 149 17.01 -3.99 7.18
C ARG A 149 16.68 -3.52 8.61
N ILE A 150 15.43 -3.68 9.05
CA ILE A 150 14.97 -3.27 10.40
C ILE A 150 15.09 -4.40 11.46
N GLY A 151 15.70 -5.54 11.11
CA GLY A 151 15.92 -6.65 12.05
C GLY A 151 14.67 -7.43 12.47
N GLU A 152 13.60 -7.41 11.68
CA GLU A 152 12.33 -8.12 11.94
C GLU A 152 12.16 -9.42 11.12
N MET A 153 13.25 -9.99 10.56
CA MET A 153 13.30 -11.30 9.91
C MET A 153 14.19 -12.27 10.65
#